data_b34a486825bd7cf8ba63cdf021eafb23
#
_entry.id   b34a486825bd7cf8ba63cdf021eafb23
#
_cell.length_a   1.000
_cell.length_b   1.000
_cell.length_c   1.000
_cell.angle_alpha   90.00
_cell.angle_beta   90.00
_cell.angle_gamma   90.00
#
_symmetry.space_group_name_H-M   'P 1'
#
loop_
_entity.id
_entity.type
_entity.pdbx_description
1 polymer ?
#
loop_
_entity_poly.entity_id
_entity_poly.type
_entity_poly.pdbx_seq_one_letter_code
_entity_poly.pdbx_strand_id
1 'polypeptide(L)'
;MNKINYQKELDRVIDKITEEGKVPKLLLHVCCAPCSSYCLEYLSKYFDITVYFYNPNISIADEYNYRLSEEKRLVSLMPFEHPVKVVEGEYLPKDYFEYVKGLENEPEGGKRCEKCFRLRLESSARYAKEHGFDYFTTTLTISPLKNAQLLNSIGAELAEKYGIPWLDSHFKKREGYKRSIILSKEYDLYRQNYCGCVFSKRDSMQSKN
;
A
#
# COMPACT_ATOMS: atom_id res chain seq x y z
N MET A 1 19.98 -18.94 -2.10
CA MET A 1 19.37 -17.94 -3.01
C MET A 1 19.76 -16.54 -2.56
N ASN A 2 20.31 -15.72 -3.44
CA ASN A 2 20.64 -14.33 -3.11
C ASN A 2 19.35 -13.56 -2.84
N LYS A 3 19.29 -12.89 -1.68
CA LYS A 3 18.14 -12.10 -1.26
C LYS A 3 17.98 -10.90 -2.19
N ILE A 4 16.86 -10.81 -2.92
CA ILE A 4 16.57 -9.69 -3.82
C ILE A 4 16.57 -8.37 -3.03
N ASN A 5 17.24 -7.36 -3.55
CA ASN A 5 17.21 -6.01 -3.01
C ASN A 5 16.18 -5.17 -3.77
N TYR A 6 14.94 -5.25 -3.36
CA TYR A 6 13.80 -4.55 -3.99
C TYR A 6 13.98 -3.02 -4.07
N GLN A 7 14.76 -2.42 -3.16
CA GLN A 7 15.06 -0.99 -3.28
C GLN A 7 15.97 -0.72 -4.50
N LYS A 8 16.94 -1.58 -4.78
CA LYS A 8 17.77 -1.44 -5.98
C LYS A 8 17.00 -1.69 -7.26
N GLU A 9 16.01 -2.60 -7.23
CA GLU A 9 15.15 -2.81 -8.41
C GLU A 9 14.27 -1.58 -8.67
N LEU A 10 13.71 -0.97 -7.62
CA LEU A 10 13.00 0.31 -7.74
C LEU A 10 13.89 1.41 -8.33
N ASP A 11 15.12 1.54 -7.81
CA ASP A 11 16.08 2.54 -8.30
C ASP A 11 16.36 2.37 -9.79
N ARG A 12 16.57 1.13 -10.26
CA ARG A 12 16.78 0.84 -11.70
C ARG A 12 15.61 1.28 -12.58
N VAL A 13 14.37 1.08 -12.11
CA VAL A 13 13.18 1.54 -12.86
C VAL A 13 13.15 3.05 -12.89
N ILE A 14 13.42 3.72 -11.76
CA ILE A 14 13.46 5.18 -11.67
C ILE A 14 14.54 5.76 -12.58
N ASP A 15 15.75 5.22 -12.53
CA ASP A 15 16.86 5.66 -13.38
C ASP A 15 16.47 5.56 -14.87
N LYS A 16 15.93 4.41 -15.28
CA LYS A 16 15.49 4.18 -16.65
C LYS A 16 14.43 5.18 -17.13
N ILE A 17 13.34 5.37 -16.36
CA ILE A 17 12.27 6.30 -16.78
C ILE A 17 12.76 7.76 -16.78
N THR A 18 13.70 8.10 -15.90
CA THR A 18 14.33 9.43 -15.86
C THR A 18 15.21 9.66 -17.09
N GLU A 19 16.05 8.69 -17.47
CA GLU A 19 16.87 8.75 -18.67
C GLU A 19 16.01 8.85 -19.96
N GLU A 20 14.86 8.16 -19.97
CA GLU A 20 13.92 8.19 -21.08
C GLU A 20 13.02 9.47 -21.10
N GLY A 21 13.10 10.33 -20.06
CA GLY A 21 12.25 11.52 -19.91
C GLY A 21 10.76 11.18 -19.78
N LYS A 22 10.43 10.02 -19.22
CA LYS A 22 9.05 9.52 -19.09
C LYS A 22 8.50 9.74 -17.68
N VAL A 23 7.19 9.97 -17.60
CA VAL A 23 6.41 10.04 -16.37
C VAL A 23 5.28 8.99 -16.46
N PRO A 24 5.58 7.71 -16.12
CA PRO A 24 4.58 6.65 -16.24
C PRO A 24 3.43 6.81 -15.24
N LYS A 25 2.26 6.24 -15.59
CA LYS A 25 1.10 6.15 -14.70
C LYS A 25 1.29 5.01 -13.69
N LEU A 26 1.25 5.34 -12.41
CA LEU A 26 1.39 4.39 -11.31
C LEU A 26 0.09 4.26 -10.52
N LEU A 27 -0.43 3.02 -10.38
CA LEU A 27 -1.45 2.71 -9.39
C LEU A 27 -0.79 2.35 -8.06
N LEU A 28 -0.99 3.19 -7.04
CA LEU A 28 -0.45 2.99 -5.70
C LEU A 28 -1.55 2.54 -4.74
N HIS A 29 -1.58 1.26 -4.37
CA HIS A 29 -2.48 0.78 -3.31
C HIS A 29 -2.08 1.37 -1.95
N VAL A 30 -3.05 1.97 -1.26
CA VAL A 30 -2.87 2.67 0.02
C VAL A 30 -3.87 2.17 1.05
N CYS A 31 -3.46 2.08 2.31
CA CYS A 31 -4.34 1.72 3.43
C CYS A 31 -4.49 2.83 4.50
N CYS A 32 -3.65 3.83 4.51
CA CYS A 32 -3.70 4.94 5.46
C CYS A 32 -2.70 6.05 5.10
N ALA A 33 -3.04 7.28 5.41
CA ALA A 33 -2.25 8.47 5.17
C ALA A 33 -0.82 8.45 5.77
N PRO A 34 -0.58 7.98 7.01
CA PRO A 34 0.78 7.86 7.53
C PRO A 34 1.71 7.00 6.68
N CYS A 35 1.17 5.91 6.08
CA CYS A 35 1.97 5.02 5.25
C CYS A 35 2.19 5.58 3.84
N SER A 36 1.20 6.31 3.29
CA SER A 36 1.29 6.90 1.96
C SER A 36 2.16 8.15 1.91
N SER A 37 2.23 8.92 2.99
CA SER A 37 2.91 10.22 3.02
C SER A 37 4.32 10.20 2.43
N TYR A 38 5.19 9.30 2.91
CA TYR A 38 6.54 9.16 2.36
C TYR A 38 6.53 8.55 0.95
N CYS A 39 5.68 7.57 0.69
CA CYS A 39 5.61 6.94 -0.62
C CYS A 39 5.21 7.96 -1.69
N LEU A 40 4.27 8.84 -1.39
CA LEU A 40 3.84 9.93 -2.27
C LEU A 40 4.93 11.00 -2.42
N GLU A 41 5.55 11.45 -1.32
CA GLU A 41 6.68 12.39 -1.36
C GLU A 41 7.82 11.89 -2.26
N TYR A 42 8.08 10.58 -2.24
CA TYR A 42 9.16 9.97 -3.00
C TYR A 42 8.77 9.71 -4.46
N LEU A 43 7.63 9.06 -4.69
CA LEU A 43 7.26 8.56 -6.01
C LEU A 43 6.66 9.64 -6.92
N SER A 44 6.02 10.70 -6.38
CA SER A 44 5.45 11.77 -7.19
C SER A 44 6.46 12.58 -7.99
N LYS A 45 7.75 12.41 -7.69
CA LYS A 45 8.86 12.99 -8.47
C LYS A 45 9.06 12.30 -9.83
N TYR A 46 8.52 11.10 -9.99
CA TYR A 46 8.82 10.23 -11.12
C TYR A 46 7.58 9.68 -11.83
N PHE A 47 6.41 9.73 -11.19
CA PHE A 47 5.19 9.08 -11.67
C PHE A 47 3.96 10.00 -11.56
N ASP A 48 3.04 9.86 -12.54
CA ASP A 48 1.63 10.28 -12.39
C ASP A 48 0.91 9.24 -11.53
N ILE A 49 0.54 9.60 -10.31
CA ILE A 49 0.07 8.64 -9.30
C ILE A 49 -1.44 8.66 -9.16
N THR A 50 -2.04 7.49 -9.24
CA THR A 50 -3.39 7.27 -8.72
C THR A 50 -3.30 6.42 -7.46
N VAL A 51 -3.66 7.03 -6.33
CA VAL A 51 -3.88 6.33 -5.07
C VAL A 51 -5.13 5.48 -5.20
N TYR A 52 -5.01 4.17 -4.99
CA TYR A 52 -6.12 3.24 -4.98
C TYR A 52 -6.42 2.80 -3.54
N PHE A 53 -7.50 3.32 -2.99
CA PHE A 53 -7.92 3.01 -1.63
C PHE A 53 -8.92 1.86 -1.62
N TYR A 54 -8.40 0.62 -1.61
CA TYR A 54 -9.19 -0.62 -1.55
C TYR A 54 -8.79 -1.43 -0.32
N ASN A 55 -9.61 -1.38 0.72
CA ASN A 55 -9.27 -1.95 2.03
C ASN A 55 -10.49 -2.63 2.69
N PRO A 56 -11.01 -3.74 2.12
CA PRO A 56 -12.15 -4.45 2.71
C PRO A 56 -11.84 -5.07 4.07
N ASN A 57 -10.55 -5.19 4.42
CA ASN A 57 -10.09 -5.64 5.73
C ASN A 57 -10.32 -4.61 6.85
N ILE A 58 -10.52 -3.34 6.54
CA ILE A 58 -10.92 -2.34 7.54
C ILE A 58 -12.41 -2.55 7.79
N SER A 59 -12.71 -3.41 8.77
CA SER A 59 -14.04 -3.99 8.94
C SER A 59 -15.05 -3.08 9.65
N ILE A 60 -14.60 -1.95 10.18
CA ILE A 60 -15.45 -0.95 10.83
C ILE A 60 -15.61 0.22 9.84
N ALA A 61 -16.85 0.50 9.43
CA ALA A 61 -17.13 1.48 8.40
C ALA A 61 -16.64 2.90 8.77
N ASP A 62 -16.82 3.32 10.02
CA ASP A 62 -16.36 4.64 10.48
C ASP A 62 -14.82 4.75 10.38
N GLU A 63 -14.10 3.70 10.74
CA GLU A 63 -12.63 3.66 10.61
C GLU A 63 -12.19 3.68 9.14
N TYR A 64 -12.92 2.97 8.27
CA TYR A 64 -12.65 3.01 6.83
C TYR A 64 -12.85 4.41 6.26
N ASN A 65 -14.00 5.03 6.54
CA ASN A 65 -14.34 6.37 6.08
C ASN A 65 -13.36 7.41 6.61
N TYR A 66 -12.98 7.30 7.89
CA TYR A 66 -12.01 8.20 8.49
C TYR A 66 -10.63 8.10 7.85
N ARG A 67 -10.12 6.89 7.60
CA ARG A 67 -8.82 6.71 6.90
C ARG A 67 -8.87 7.19 5.45
N LEU A 68 -9.97 7.00 4.76
CA LEU A 68 -10.16 7.50 3.40
C LEU A 68 -10.18 9.03 3.37
N SER A 69 -10.92 9.67 4.29
CA SER A 69 -10.95 11.14 4.39
C SER A 69 -9.57 11.72 4.70
N GLU A 70 -8.80 11.08 5.60
CA GLU A 70 -7.42 11.46 5.92
C GLU A 70 -6.49 11.31 4.70
N GLU A 71 -6.65 10.27 3.90
CA GLU A 71 -5.87 10.10 2.67
C GLU A 71 -6.19 11.19 1.65
N LYS A 72 -7.47 11.50 1.44
CA LYS A 72 -7.91 12.60 0.56
C LYS A 72 -7.38 13.95 1.07
N ARG A 73 -7.42 14.18 2.39
CA ARG A 73 -6.87 15.39 3.02
C ARG A 73 -5.36 15.50 2.81
N LEU A 74 -4.62 14.43 3.04
CA LEU A 74 -3.16 14.41 2.83
C LEU A 74 -2.83 14.77 1.38
N VAL A 75 -3.47 14.13 0.41
CA VAL A 75 -3.24 14.39 -1.01
C VAL A 75 -3.55 15.84 -1.38
N SER A 76 -4.53 16.49 -0.73
CA SER A 76 -4.85 17.89 -0.98
C SER A 76 -3.84 18.88 -0.38
N LEU A 77 -3.04 18.46 0.61
CA LEU A 77 -2.11 19.32 1.34
C LEU A 77 -0.66 19.20 0.86
N MET A 78 -0.26 18.02 0.39
CA MET A 78 1.13 17.81 -0.02
C MET A 78 1.44 18.44 -1.37
N PRO A 79 2.61 19.08 -1.52
CA PRO A 79 3.09 19.50 -2.82
C PRO A 79 3.62 18.29 -3.60
N PHE A 80 3.20 18.15 -4.85
CA PHE A 80 3.64 17.09 -5.76
C PHE A 80 4.24 17.66 -7.04
N GLU A 81 5.29 17.03 -7.56
CA GLU A 81 5.89 17.40 -8.86
C GLU A 81 4.99 16.95 -10.02
N HIS A 82 4.39 15.75 -9.90
CA HIS A 82 3.43 15.22 -10.87
C HIS A 82 2.07 14.98 -10.20
N PRO A 83 0.98 14.93 -10.98
CA PRO A 83 -0.38 14.82 -10.44
C PRO A 83 -0.56 13.60 -9.53
N VAL A 84 -1.28 13.81 -8.43
CA VAL A 84 -1.72 12.73 -7.54
C VAL A 84 -3.23 12.84 -7.36
N LYS A 85 -3.94 11.74 -7.60
CA LYS A 85 -5.39 11.67 -7.38
C LYS A 85 -5.76 10.44 -6.56
N VAL A 86 -6.92 10.46 -5.92
CA VAL A 86 -7.43 9.37 -5.09
C VAL A 86 -8.64 8.74 -5.76
N VAL A 87 -8.61 7.43 -5.90
CA VAL A 87 -9.75 6.61 -6.34
C VAL A 87 -10.08 5.62 -5.23
N GLU A 88 -11.36 5.54 -4.91
CA GLU A 88 -11.88 4.60 -3.94
C GLU A 88 -12.28 3.30 -4.65
N GLY A 89 -11.77 2.18 -4.15
CA GLY A 89 -12.25 0.85 -4.54
C GLY A 89 -13.54 0.49 -3.81
N GLU A 90 -14.24 -0.51 -4.30
CA GLU A 90 -15.49 -0.97 -3.71
C GLU A 90 -15.26 -1.44 -2.25
N TYR A 91 -16.07 -0.93 -1.31
CA TYR A 91 -15.95 -1.29 0.10
C TYR A 91 -16.93 -2.40 0.47
N LEU A 92 -16.47 -3.63 0.43
CA LEU A 92 -17.23 -4.85 0.76
C LEU A 92 -16.50 -5.67 1.83
N PRO A 93 -16.61 -5.34 3.12
CA PRO A 93 -15.93 -6.09 4.19
C PRO A 93 -16.29 -7.58 4.25
N LYS A 94 -17.51 -7.94 3.80
CA LYS A 94 -17.92 -9.35 3.73
C LYS A 94 -16.98 -10.19 2.87
N ASP A 95 -16.47 -9.64 1.76
CA ASP A 95 -15.58 -10.36 0.85
C ASP A 95 -14.23 -10.70 1.55
N TYR A 96 -13.75 -9.78 2.38
CA TYR A 96 -12.57 -10.05 3.21
C TYR A 96 -12.83 -11.20 4.20
N PHE A 97 -13.96 -11.19 4.90
CA PHE A 97 -14.29 -12.25 5.88
C PHE A 97 -14.44 -13.61 5.21
N GLU A 98 -15.14 -13.70 4.06
CA GLU A 98 -15.23 -14.93 3.31
C GLU A 98 -13.85 -15.42 2.83
N TYR A 99 -13.01 -14.52 2.36
CA TYR A 99 -11.68 -14.85 1.83
C TYR A 99 -10.72 -15.37 2.91
N VAL A 100 -10.84 -14.90 4.16
CA VAL A 100 -10.00 -15.32 5.29
C VAL A 100 -10.66 -16.35 6.21
N LYS A 101 -11.83 -16.87 5.85
CA LYS A 101 -12.57 -17.86 6.62
C LYS A 101 -11.70 -19.05 7.00
N GLY A 102 -11.78 -19.48 8.28
CA GLY A 102 -10.97 -20.54 8.86
C GLY A 102 -9.56 -20.10 9.29
N LEU A 103 -9.20 -18.83 9.14
CA LEU A 103 -7.91 -18.28 9.55
C LEU A 103 -8.03 -17.20 10.65
N GLU A 104 -9.16 -17.16 11.36
CA GLU A 104 -9.47 -16.14 12.37
C GLU A 104 -8.48 -16.12 13.53
N ASN A 105 -7.91 -17.27 13.85
CA ASN A 105 -6.95 -17.46 14.95
C ASN A 105 -5.47 -17.36 14.52
N GLU A 106 -5.20 -17.15 13.23
CA GLU A 106 -3.84 -16.92 12.77
C GLU A 106 -3.28 -15.63 13.38
N PRO A 107 -2.01 -15.59 13.78
CA PRO A 107 -1.40 -14.37 14.32
C PRO A 107 -1.28 -13.27 13.24
N GLU A 108 -1.05 -12.03 13.66
CA GLU A 108 -0.68 -10.98 12.73
C GLU A 108 0.63 -11.33 12.01
N GLY A 109 0.65 -11.20 10.68
CA GLY A 109 1.75 -11.63 9.81
C GLY A 109 1.66 -13.07 9.31
N GLY A 110 0.72 -13.89 9.85
CA GLY A 110 0.49 -15.28 9.42
C GLY A 110 -0.33 -15.39 8.13
N LYS A 111 -0.85 -16.61 7.87
CA LYS A 111 -1.57 -16.96 6.63
C LYS A 111 -2.79 -16.06 6.34
N ARG A 112 -3.49 -15.61 7.38
CA ARG A 112 -4.59 -14.64 7.24
C ARG A 112 -4.11 -13.33 6.60
N CYS A 113 -2.97 -12.80 7.05
CA CYS A 113 -2.40 -11.58 6.51
C CYS A 113 -1.91 -11.76 5.07
N GLU A 114 -1.33 -12.92 4.73
CA GLU A 114 -0.94 -13.25 3.36
C GLU A 114 -2.15 -13.23 2.42
N LYS A 115 -3.25 -13.91 2.78
CA LYS A 115 -4.51 -13.85 2.02
C LYS A 115 -5.03 -12.41 1.89
N CYS A 116 -5.00 -11.64 2.97
CA CYS A 116 -5.40 -10.23 2.97
C CYS A 116 -4.56 -9.38 2.00
N PHE A 117 -3.25 -9.61 1.93
CA PHE A 117 -2.38 -8.93 0.97
C PHE A 117 -2.75 -9.31 -0.45
N ARG A 118 -2.92 -10.60 -0.71
CA ARG A 118 -3.29 -11.12 -2.04
C ARG A 118 -4.61 -10.52 -2.52
N LEU A 119 -5.67 -10.52 -1.71
CA LEU A 119 -6.97 -9.93 -2.03
C LEU A 119 -6.83 -8.47 -2.48
N ARG A 120 -6.08 -7.66 -1.72
CA ARG A 120 -5.93 -6.23 -2.02
C ARG A 120 -5.05 -5.97 -3.24
N LEU A 121 -3.94 -6.68 -3.36
CA LEU A 121 -3.02 -6.52 -4.49
C LEU A 121 -3.62 -7.07 -5.79
N GLU A 122 -4.43 -8.12 -5.72
CA GLU A 122 -5.13 -8.66 -6.88
C GLU A 122 -6.18 -7.67 -7.43
N SER A 123 -6.95 -7.04 -6.54
CA SER A 123 -7.84 -5.94 -6.95
C SER A 123 -7.07 -4.79 -7.59
N SER A 124 -5.90 -4.45 -7.02
CA SER A 124 -5.05 -3.39 -7.58
C SER A 124 -4.50 -3.74 -8.96
N ALA A 125 -4.01 -4.97 -9.15
CA ALA A 125 -3.48 -5.43 -10.43
C ALA A 125 -4.57 -5.42 -11.53
N ARG A 126 -5.77 -5.92 -11.20
CA ARG A 126 -6.91 -5.91 -12.10
C ARG A 126 -7.31 -4.48 -12.49
N TYR A 127 -7.49 -3.61 -11.50
CA TYR A 127 -7.83 -2.21 -11.73
C TYR A 127 -6.76 -1.51 -12.58
N ALA A 128 -5.48 -1.72 -12.28
CA ALA A 128 -4.38 -1.14 -13.04
C ALA A 128 -4.41 -1.57 -14.51
N LYS A 129 -4.66 -2.84 -14.78
CA LYS A 129 -4.76 -3.37 -16.14
C LYS A 129 -5.95 -2.80 -16.89
N GLU A 130 -7.12 -2.79 -16.28
CA GLU A 130 -8.37 -2.30 -16.87
C GLU A 130 -8.32 -0.80 -17.21
N HIS A 131 -7.56 -0.01 -16.46
CA HIS A 131 -7.48 1.45 -16.62
C HIS A 131 -6.18 1.94 -17.28
N GLY A 132 -5.36 1.03 -17.83
CA GLY A 132 -4.19 1.39 -18.62
C GLY A 132 -3.08 2.07 -17.83
N PHE A 133 -2.79 1.60 -16.63
CA PHE A 133 -1.60 1.99 -15.88
C PHE A 133 -0.35 1.29 -16.42
N ASP A 134 0.81 1.91 -16.23
CA ASP A 134 2.10 1.34 -16.62
C ASP A 134 2.68 0.44 -15.54
N TYR A 135 2.38 0.76 -14.26
CA TYR A 135 2.83 0.02 -13.08
C TYR A 135 1.76 0.00 -11.99
N PHE A 136 1.85 -1.01 -11.11
CA PHE A 136 1.15 -0.98 -9.82
C PHE A 136 2.08 -1.37 -8.67
N THR A 137 1.81 -0.86 -7.46
CA THR A 137 2.55 -1.19 -6.23
C THR A 137 1.71 -0.91 -4.99
N THR A 138 2.32 -1.03 -3.80
CA THR A 138 1.64 -0.80 -2.52
C THR A 138 2.51 -0.06 -1.51
N THR A 139 1.89 0.75 -0.67
CA THR A 139 2.54 1.36 0.49
C THR A 139 2.80 0.38 1.63
N LEU A 140 2.27 -0.84 1.57
CA LEU A 140 2.40 -1.82 2.67
C LEU A 140 3.85 -2.16 3.01
N THR A 141 4.78 -2.05 2.06
CA THR A 141 6.20 -2.34 2.24
C THR A 141 6.94 -1.34 3.13
N ILE A 142 6.30 -0.22 3.51
CA ILE A 142 6.86 0.75 4.47
C ILE A 142 6.73 0.28 5.92
N SER A 143 5.72 -0.54 6.21
CA SER A 143 5.45 -0.99 7.58
C SER A 143 6.56 -1.91 8.10
N PRO A 144 7.12 -1.67 9.30
CA PRO A 144 8.07 -2.59 9.91
C PRO A 144 7.46 -3.96 10.24
N LEU A 145 6.14 -4.00 10.45
CA LEU A 145 5.40 -5.21 10.83
C LEU A 145 5.01 -6.07 9.62
N LYS A 146 5.28 -5.64 8.39
CA LYS A 146 4.90 -6.38 7.18
C LYS A 146 6.11 -6.93 6.45
N ASN A 147 5.96 -8.15 5.95
CA ASN A 147 7.00 -8.84 5.18
C ASN A 147 7.05 -8.28 3.74
N ALA A 148 8.04 -7.42 3.48
CA ALA A 148 8.21 -6.81 2.17
C ALA A 148 8.57 -7.84 1.08
N GLN A 149 9.27 -8.92 1.43
CA GLN A 149 9.59 -9.99 0.47
C GLN A 149 8.32 -10.70 0.01
N LEU A 150 7.44 -11.06 0.94
CA LEU A 150 6.14 -11.68 0.61
C LEU A 150 5.27 -10.75 -0.24
N LEU A 151 5.21 -9.46 0.09
CA LEU A 151 4.44 -8.49 -0.69
C LEU A 151 4.95 -8.37 -2.13
N ASN A 152 6.27 -8.31 -2.34
CA ASN A 152 6.85 -8.26 -3.68
C ASN A 152 6.67 -9.58 -4.44
N SER A 153 6.75 -10.74 -3.76
CA SER A 153 6.47 -12.04 -4.38
C SER A 153 5.02 -12.12 -4.89
N ILE A 154 4.04 -11.71 -4.06
CA ILE A 154 2.63 -11.64 -4.46
C ILE A 154 2.46 -10.64 -5.63
N GLY A 155 3.11 -9.48 -5.57
CA GLY A 155 3.05 -8.47 -6.62
C GLY A 155 3.56 -9.01 -7.96
N ALA A 156 4.70 -9.72 -7.95
CA ALA A 156 5.29 -10.34 -9.15
C ALA A 156 4.39 -11.43 -9.76
N GLU A 157 3.83 -12.32 -8.93
CA GLU A 157 2.87 -13.34 -9.37
C GLU A 157 1.62 -12.70 -10.04
N LEU A 158 1.11 -11.62 -9.46
CA LEU A 158 -0.05 -10.90 -10.00
C LEU A 158 0.31 -10.11 -11.26
N ALA A 159 1.52 -9.59 -11.35
CA ALA A 159 2.03 -8.93 -12.56
C ALA A 159 2.02 -9.89 -13.74
N GLU A 160 2.50 -11.12 -13.55
CA GLU A 160 2.46 -12.17 -14.56
C GLU A 160 1.02 -12.56 -14.92
N LYS A 161 0.17 -12.78 -13.90
CA LYS A 161 -1.23 -13.18 -14.08
C LYS A 161 -2.06 -12.17 -14.89
N TYR A 162 -1.89 -10.86 -14.61
CA TYR A 162 -2.71 -9.81 -15.22
C TYR A 162 -2.02 -9.07 -16.38
N GLY A 163 -0.74 -9.35 -16.64
CA GLY A 163 0.03 -8.68 -17.68
C GLY A 163 0.17 -7.16 -17.42
N ILE A 164 0.45 -6.79 -16.20
CA ILE A 164 0.70 -5.42 -15.73
C ILE A 164 1.96 -5.39 -14.85
N PRO A 165 2.99 -4.58 -15.12
CA PRO A 165 4.22 -4.55 -14.36
C PRO A 165 4.01 -4.20 -12.88
N TRP A 166 4.58 -5.01 -11.99
CA TRP A 166 4.74 -4.67 -10.58
C TRP A 166 5.95 -3.77 -10.39
N LEU A 167 5.79 -2.67 -9.65
CA LEU A 167 6.91 -1.85 -9.23
C LEU A 167 7.43 -2.36 -7.88
N ASP A 168 8.57 -3.03 -7.90
CA ASP A 168 9.23 -3.52 -6.70
C ASP A 168 9.46 -2.40 -5.69
N SER A 169 9.26 -2.69 -4.41
CA SER A 169 9.38 -1.65 -3.40
C SER A 169 9.83 -2.18 -2.03
N HIS A 170 10.56 -1.35 -1.31
CA HIS A 170 10.92 -1.60 0.09
C HIS A 170 11.00 -0.27 0.84
N PHE A 171 9.87 0.44 0.90
CA PHE A 171 9.79 1.83 1.37
C PHE A 171 10.25 2.08 2.81
N LYS A 172 10.38 1.06 3.65
CA LYS A 172 11.03 1.22 4.97
C LYS A 172 12.55 1.39 4.92
N LYS A 173 13.19 1.09 3.76
CA LYS A 173 14.61 1.38 3.53
C LYS A 173 14.84 2.88 3.38
N ARG A 174 16.12 3.31 3.43
CA ARG A 174 16.53 4.72 3.31
C ARG A 174 15.76 5.64 4.27
N GLU A 175 15.55 5.20 5.51
CA GLU A 175 14.83 5.95 6.55
C GLU A 175 13.36 6.27 6.21
N GLY A 176 12.76 5.62 5.19
CA GLY A 176 11.42 5.96 4.73
C GLY A 176 10.34 5.82 5.81
N TYR A 177 10.44 4.79 6.67
CA TYR A 177 9.52 4.68 7.81
C TYR A 177 9.69 5.84 8.80
N LYS A 178 10.93 6.25 9.09
CA LYS A 178 11.21 7.40 9.95
C LYS A 178 10.71 8.71 9.33
N ARG A 179 10.91 8.90 8.02
CA ARG A 179 10.36 10.06 7.30
C ARG A 179 8.84 10.10 7.37
N SER A 180 8.15 8.95 7.25
CA SER A 180 6.69 8.87 7.40
C SER A 180 6.19 9.29 8.79
N ILE A 181 7.00 9.09 9.84
CA ILE A 181 6.68 9.57 11.20
C ILE A 181 6.79 11.10 11.26
N ILE A 182 7.82 11.67 10.64
CA ILE A 182 8.01 13.13 10.56
C ILE A 182 6.85 13.76 9.79
N LEU A 183 6.53 13.25 8.60
CA LEU A 183 5.42 13.73 7.78
C LEU A 183 4.07 13.59 8.50
N SER A 184 3.89 12.53 9.28
CA SER A 184 2.66 12.37 10.06
C SER A 184 2.49 13.46 11.12
N LYS A 185 3.57 13.98 11.69
CA LYS A 185 3.52 15.13 12.61
C LYS A 185 3.33 16.44 11.86
N GLU A 186 4.00 16.61 10.73
CA GLU A 186 3.96 17.79 9.88
C GLU A 186 2.54 18.06 9.36
N TYR A 187 1.83 17.01 8.94
CA TYR A 187 0.47 17.08 8.39
C TYR A 187 -0.62 16.71 9.41
N ASP A 188 -0.27 16.53 10.69
CA ASP A 188 -1.19 16.11 11.77
C ASP A 188 -2.06 14.90 11.37
N LEU A 189 -1.40 13.81 10.91
CA LEU A 189 -2.08 12.64 10.39
C LEU A 189 -2.52 11.69 11.51
N TYR A 190 -3.72 11.15 11.37
CA TYR A 190 -4.22 10.08 12.21
C TYR A 190 -3.36 8.82 12.09
N ARG A 191 -2.66 8.48 13.18
CA ARG A 191 -1.84 7.25 13.26
C ARG A 191 -2.55 6.18 14.08
N GLN A 192 -3.15 5.22 13.39
CA GLN A 192 -3.76 4.06 13.99
C GLN A 192 -2.72 3.11 14.61
N ASN A 193 -3.10 2.40 15.66
CA ASN A 193 -2.27 1.42 16.36
C ASN A 193 -2.54 -0.04 15.97
N TYR A 194 -3.37 -0.29 14.95
CA TYR A 194 -3.71 -1.61 14.43
C TYR A 194 -3.89 -1.58 12.91
N CYS A 195 -3.82 -2.74 12.26
CA CYS A 195 -3.84 -2.83 10.80
C CYS A 195 -5.18 -2.40 10.17
N GLY A 196 -6.30 -2.52 10.91
CA GLY A 196 -7.67 -2.17 10.46
C GLY A 196 -8.66 -3.33 10.53
N CYS A 197 -8.21 -4.59 10.47
CA CYS A 197 -9.11 -5.72 10.64
C CYS A 197 -9.45 -5.96 12.12
N VAL A 198 -10.62 -6.54 12.38
CA VAL A 198 -11.07 -6.85 13.76
C VAL A 198 -10.09 -7.74 14.51
N PHE A 199 -9.39 -8.64 13.81
CA PHE A 199 -8.40 -9.55 14.42
C PHE A 199 -7.18 -8.79 14.94
N SER A 200 -6.61 -7.89 14.13
CA SER A 200 -5.50 -7.04 14.55
C SER A 200 -5.91 -6.08 15.68
N LYS A 201 -7.17 -5.61 15.67
CA LYS A 201 -7.72 -4.81 16.77
C LYS A 201 -7.79 -5.61 18.06
N ARG A 202 -8.34 -6.83 18.01
CA ARG A 202 -8.37 -7.77 19.15
C ARG A 202 -6.97 -7.98 19.73
N ASP A 203 -6.00 -8.33 18.87
CA ASP A 203 -4.62 -8.63 19.26
C ASP A 203 -3.92 -7.42 19.89
N SER A 204 -4.19 -6.20 19.38
CA SER A 204 -3.65 -4.95 19.94
C SER A 204 -4.22 -4.58 21.31
N MET A 205 -5.42 -5.05 21.65
CA MET A 205 -6.03 -4.86 22.96
C MET A 205 -5.45 -5.85 24.00
N GLN A 206 -5.17 -7.08 23.60
CA GLN A 206 -4.58 -8.11 24.47
C GLN A 206 -3.13 -7.81 24.83
N SER A 207 -2.36 -7.17 23.97
CA SER A 207 -0.96 -6.82 24.25
C SER A 207 -0.77 -5.62 25.19
N LYS A 208 -1.86 -4.96 25.62
CA LYS A 208 -1.83 -3.85 26.57
C LYS A 208 -2.18 -4.23 28.01
N ASN A 209 -2.59 -5.48 28.23
CA ASN A 209 -2.81 -6.10 29.54
C ASN A 209 -1.64 -7.01 29.88
#